data_486a70881aef573f39631b2329b08f1f
#
_entry.id   486a70881aef573f39631b2329b08f1f
#
_cell.length_a   1.000
_cell.length_b   1.000
_cell.length_c   1.000
_cell.angle_alpha   90.00
_cell.angle_beta   90.00
_cell.angle_gamma   90.00
#
_symmetry.space_group_name_H-M   'P 1'
#
loop_
_entity.id
_entity.type
_entity.pdbx_description
1 polymer ?
#
loop_
_entity_poly.entity_id
_entity_poly.type
_entity_poly.pdbx_seq_one_letter_code
_entity_poly.pdbx_strand_id
1 'polypeptide(L)'
;MDNLKCLSNHVSAHASVDFIDACETLRKELLKSMKIAKKFKEELKLANLEKEELVVRLDESNKKNEFMRNQISSLDEKMKAWNKS
;
A
#
# COMPACT_ATOMS: atom_id res chain seq x y z
N MET A 1 -10.20 31.11 18.52
CA MET A 1 -11.51 30.51 18.78
C MET A 1 -12.53 31.46 19.34
N ASP A 2 -12.09 32.48 20.01
CA ASP A 2 -13.01 33.51 20.52
C ASP A 2 -13.78 34.22 19.41
N ASN A 3 -13.18 34.35 18.24
CA ASN A 3 -13.83 34.93 17.05
C ASN A 3 -15.06 34.17 16.60
N LEU A 4 -15.06 32.84 16.75
CA LEU A 4 -16.19 31.98 16.39
C LEU A 4 -17.36 32.15 17.33
N LYS A 5 -17.08 32.37 18.62
CA LYS A 5 -18.13 32.66 19.63
C LYS A 5 -18.76 34.01 19.38
N CYS A 6 -17.96 35.04 19.06
CA CYS A 6 -18.45 36.36 18.72
C CYS A 6 -19.36 36.34 17.50
N LEU A 7 -18.98 35.61 16.48
CA LEU A 7 -19.77 35.45 15.27
C LEU A 7 -21.10 34.78 15.53
N SER A 8 -21.13 33.71 16.38
CA SER A 8 -22.34 32.98 16.67
C SER A 8 -23.32 33.83 17.50
N ASN A 9 -22.84 34.76 18.31
CA ASN A 9 -23.69 35.66 19.12
C ASN A 9 -24.39 36.73 18.28
N HIS A 10 -23.82 37.10 17.13
CA HIS A 10 -24.37 38.14 16.25
C HIS A 10 -25.21 37.58 15.11
N VAL A 11 -25.24 36.28 14.93
CA VAL A 11 -25.96 35.63 13.86
C VAL A 11 -27.39 35.33 14.30
N SER A 12 -28.38 35.48 13.41
CA SER A 12 -29.76 35.13 13.70
C SER A 12 -29.88 33.62 14.02
N ALA A 13 -30.91 33.23 14.75
CA ALA A 13 -31.13 31.82 15.11
C ALA A 13 -31.18 30.93 13.87
N HIS A 14 -31.76 31.41 12.76
CA HIS A 14 -31.84 30.69 11.50
C HIS A 14 -30.45 30.50 10.87
N ALA A 15 -29.63 31.55 10.85
CA ALA A 15 -28.27 31.48 10.35
C ALA A 15 -27.38 30.61 11.24
N SER A 16 -27.63 30.58 12.55
CA SER A 16 -26.90 29.68 13.46
C SER A 16 -27.19 28.22 13.17
N VAL A 17 -28.42 27.87 12.82
CA VAL A 17 -28.81 26.50 12.46
C VAL A 17 -28.12 26.10 11.17
N ASP A 18 -28.09 27.00 10.17
CA ASP A 18 -27.39 26.73 8.90
C ASP A 18 -25.89 26.53 9.10
N PHE A 19 -25.29 27.30 9.98
CA PHE A 19 -23.89 27.17 10.36
C PHE A 19 -23.60 25.82 11.02
N ILE A 20 -24.47 25.41 11.95
CA ILE A 20 -24.34 24.10 12.62
C ILE A 20 -24.46 22.97 11.62
N ASP A 21 -25.44 23.04 10.71
CA ASP A 21 -25.62 22.04 9.66
C ASP A 21 -24.39 21.95 8.75
N ALA A 22 -23.82 23.08 8.38
CA ALA A 22 -22.60 23.12 7.57
C ALA A 22 -21.43 22.46 8.31
N CYS A 23 -21.28 22.73 9.60
CA CYS A 23 -20.24 22.13 10.42
C CYS A 23 -20.42 20.62 10.53
N GLU A 24 -21.66 20.16 10.72
CA GLU A 24 -21.95 18.73 10.78
C GLU A 24 -21.66 18.03 9.47
N THR A 25 -22.00 18.66 8.35
CA THR A 25 -21.71 18.14 7.01
C THR A 25 -20.22 18.00 6.79
N LEU A 26 -19.45 19.04 7.13
CA LEU A 26 -17.99 19.01 7.04
C LEU A 26 -17.38 17.92 7.90
N ARG A 27 -17.92 17.75 9.11
CA ARG A 27 -17.45 16.71 10.03
C ARG A 27 -17.68 15.31 9.43
N LYS A 28 -18.87 15.08 8.87
CA LYS A 28 -19.21 13.80 8.23
C LYS A 28 -18.30 13.52 7.04
N GLU A 29 -18.06 14.53 6.20
CA GLU A 29 -17.18 14.40 5.05
C GLU A 29 -15.73 14.13 5.47
N LEU A 30 -15.26 14.79 6.53
CA LEU A 30 -13.95 14.55 7.10
C LEU A 30 -13.81 13.11 7.58
N LEU A 31 -14.81 12.60 8.31
CA LEU A 31 -14.82 11.23 8.80
C LEU A 31 -14.78 10.22 7.64
N LYS A 32 -15.56 10.47 6.58
CA LYS A 32 -15.54 9.62 5.38
C LYS A 32 -14.16 9.63 4.73
N SER A 33 -13.56 10.80 4.59
CA SER A 33 -12.22 10.96 4.02
C SER A 33 -11.17 10.21 4.84
N MET A 34 -11.27 10.31 6.17
CA MET A 34 -10.35 9.59 7.06
C MET A 34 -10.49 8.08 6.95
N LYS A 35 -11.71 7.57 6.81
CA LYS A 35 -11.96 6.14 6.62
C LYS A 35 -11.36 5.65 5.29
N ILE A 36 -11.54 6.44 4.23
CA ILE A 36 -10.99 6.12 2.90
C ILE A 36 -9.45 6.11 2.97
N ALA A 37 -8.86 7.12 3.60
CA ALA A 37 -7.40 7.19 3.75
C ALA A 37 -6.85 6.00 4.54
N LYS A 38 -7.53 5.59 5.60
CA LYS A 38 -7.17 4.42 6.39
C LYS A 38 -7.22 3.14 5.55
N LYS A 39 -8.29 2.99 4.77
CA LYS A 39 -8.45 1.84 3.88
C LYS A 39 -7.32 1.75 2.86
N PHE A 40 -6.98 2.86 2.20
CA PHE A 40 -5.88 2.90 1.24
C PHE A 40 -4.54 2.58 1.90
N LYS A 41 -4.33 3.06 3.12
CA LYS A 41 -3.12 2.77 3.89
C LYS A 41 -2.98 1.28 4.15
N GLU A 42 -4.08 0.62 4.53
CA GLU A 42 -4.10 -0.83 4.76
C GLU A 42 -3.86 -1.61 3.47
N GLU A 43 -4.50 -1.20 2.37
CA GLU A 43 -4.30 -1.82 1.06
C GLU A 43 -2.85 -1.70 0.58
N LEU A 44 -2.26 -0.52 0.78
CA LEU A 44 -0.85 -0.29 0.43
C LEU A 44 0.07 -1.19 1.24
N LYS A 45 -0.22 -1.34 2.53
CA LYS A 45 0.55 -2.21 3.42
C LYS A 45 0.51 -3.65 2.95
N LEU A 46 -0.68 -4.15 2.58
CA LEU A 46 -0.84 -5.50 2.05
C LEU A 46 -0.12 -5.68 0.71
N ALA A 47 -0.22 -4.69 -0.17
CA ALA A 47 0.47 -4.72 -1.46
C ALA A 47 1.99 -4.77 -1.29
N ASN A 48 2.52 -4.04 -0.32
CA ASN A 48 3.95 -4.07 -0.02
C ASN A 48 4.40 -5.43 0.52
N LEU A 49 3.57 -6.07 1.36
CA LEU A 49 3.86 -7.42 1.86
C LEU A 49 3.87 -8.45 0.74
N GLU A 50 2.91 -8.38 -0.18
CA GLU A 50 2.86 -9.25 -1.35
C GLU A 50 4.08 -9.04 -2.25
N LYS A 51 4.49 -7.80 -2.44
CA LYS A 51 5.68 -7.47 -3.22
C LYS A 51 6.93 -8.10 -2.60
N GLU A 52 7.10 -7.98 -1.29
CA GLU A 52 8.24 -8.57 -0.58
C GLU A 52 8.26 -10.09 -0.74
N GLU A 53 7.10 -10.73 -0.62
CA GLU A 53 6.97 -12.17 -0.80
C GLU A 53 7.34 -12.60 -2.21
N LEU A 54 6.91 -11.85 -3.22
CA LEU A 54 7.25 -12.13 -4.62
C LEU A 54 8.75 -11.97 -4.88
N VAL A 55 9.38 -10.98 -4.27
CA VAL A 55 10.83 -10.78 -4.38
C VAL A 55 11.58 -11.98 -3.81
N VAL A 56 11.15 -12.49 -2.66
CA VAL A 56 11.76 -13.68 -2.05
C VAL A 56 11.59 -14.89 -2.94
N ARG A 57 10.41 -15.12 -3.49
CA ARG A 57 10.15 -16.25 -4.41
C ARG A 57 10.99 -16.15 -5.68
N LEU A 58 11.14 -14.94 -6.21
CA LEU A 58 11.96 -14.71 -7.38
C LEU A 58 13.42 -15.04 -7.10
N ASP A 59 13.93 -14.60 -5.96
CA ASP A 59 15.30 -14.89 -5.54
C ASP A 59 15.54 -16.38 -5.38
N GLU A 60 14.63 -17.12 -4.76
CA GLU A 60 14.71 -18.57 -4.62
C GLU A 60 14.68 -19.27 -5.97
N SER A 61 13.81 -18.82 -6.88
CA SER A 61 13.74 -19.37 -8.23
C SER A 61 15.03 -19.13 -9.00
N ASN A 62 15.61 -17.95 -8.88
CA ASN A 62 16.88 -17.62 -9.52
C ASN A 62 18.03 -18.50 -9.00
N LYS A 63 18.05 -18.76 -7.70
CA LYS A 63 19.06 -19.64 -7.09
C LYS A 63 18.93 -21.08 -7.60
N LYS A 64 17.69 -21.57 -7.71
CA LYS A 64 17.44 -22.90 -8.29
C LYS A 64 17.87 -22.98 -9.75
N ASN A 65 17.58 -21.94 -10.52
CA ASN A 65 17.96 -21.88 -11.92
C ASN A 65 19.49 -21.87 -12.07
N GLU A 66 20.17 -21.11 -11.25
CA GLU A 66 21.64 -21.08 -11.23
C GLU A 66 22.22 -22.44 -10.89
N PHE A 67 21.68 -23.10 -9.88
CA PHE A 67 22.09 -24.45 -9.49
C PHE A 67 21.89 -25.43 -10.64
N MET A 68 20.75 -25.41 -11.32
CA MET A 68 20.46 -26.28 -12.44
C MET A 68 21.37 -26.00 -13.63
N ARG A 69 21.69 -24.74 -13.92
CA ARG A 69 22.64 -24.37 -14.97
C ARG A 69 24.02 -24.93 -14.68
N ASN A 70 24.45 -24.86 -13.44
CA ASN A 70 25.74 -25.40 -13.01
C ASN A 70 25.78 -26.90 -13.15
N GLN A 71 24.69 -27.60 -12.84
CA GLN A 71 24.58 -29.04 -13.04
C GLN A 71 24.65 -29.42 -14.53
N ILE A 72 23.92 -28.71 -15.37
CA ILE A 72 23.90 -28.93 -16.80
C ILE A 72 25.31 -28.74 -17.38
N SER A 73 25.97 -27.67 -16.95
CA SER A 73 27.34 -27.37 -17.39
C SER A 73 28.31 -28.48 -16.98
N SER A 74 28.19 -28.97 -15.76
CA SER A 74 29.00 -30.06 -15.24
C SER A 74 28.78 -31.36 -16.02
N LEU A 75 27.52 -31.71 -16.31
CA LEU A 75 27.18 -32.89 -17.10
C LEU A 75 27.69 -32.77 -18.54
N ASP A 76 27.61 -31.57 -19.11
CA ASP A 76 28.07 -31.30 -20.44
C ASP A 76 29.60 -31.54 -20.57
N GLU A 77 30.35 -31.08 -19.57
CA GLU A 77 31.78 -31.31 -19.48
C GLU A 77 32.10 -32.77 -19.36
N LYS A 78 31.37 -33.54 -18.57
CA LYS A 78 31.54 -34.97 -18.41
C LYS A 78 31.25 -35.71 -19.70
N MET A 79 30.22 -35.30 -20.43
CA MET A 79 29.88 -35.88 -21.73
C MET A 79 30.97 -35.63 -22.77
N LYS A 80 31.53 -34.42 -22.79
CA LYS A 80 32.62 -34.05 -23.67
C LYS A 80 33.87 -34.87 -23.36
N ALA A 81 34.20 -35.05 -22.11
CA ALA A 81 35.32 -35.88 -21.69
C ALA A 81 35.11 -37.34 -22.09
N TRP A 82 33.91 -37.86 -21.94
CA TRP A 82 33.58 -39.22 -22.37
C TRP A 82 33.74 -39.39 -23.86
N ASN A 83 33.24 -38.45 -24.66
CA ASN A 83 33.32 -38.53 -26.14
C ASN A 83 34.75 -38.43 -26.68
N LYS A 84 35.66 -37.84 -25.92
CA LYS A 84 37.07 -37.74 -26.29
C LYS A 84 37.86 -39.00 -26.01
N SER A 85 37.38 -39.76 -25.05
CA SER A 85 38.04 -41.03 -24.70
C SER A 85 37.49 -42.18 -25.51
#